data_590ca9c6d70adc60b99ff86ea7748eb8
#
_entry.id   590ca9c6d70adc60b99ff86ea7748eb8
#
_cell.length_a   1.000
_cell.length_b   1.000
_cell.length_c   1.000
_cell.angle_alpha   90.00
_cell.angle_beta   90.00
_cell.angle_gamma   90.00
#
_symmetry.space_group_name_H-M   'P 1'
#
loop_
_entity.id
_entity.type
_entity.pdbx_description
1 polymer ?
#
loop_
_entity_poly.entity_id
_entity_poly.type
_entity_poly.pdbx_seq_one_letter_code
_entity_poly.pdbx_strand_id
1 'polypeptide(L)'
;MTEKVEKPLLVGLQEFGALYGVKPAQASQWITRGALDYEYAVIVSGAPYWLLSFAVEFGPKRPRPKEPNEQVVDEIKASQPGGALVSSIADVPPLVGFQEGAALWDVSQQTLAERVRSLKELPVDYDLSGSKFWLLDTALEQLGPAFKAISRGRDWAADREVVAALRERRYDGPGSVILPRGPAARAASKA
;
A
#
# COMPACT_ATOMS: atom_id res chain seq x y z
N MET A 1 0.66 25.93 10.94
CA MET A 1 -0.23 24.78 11.26
C MET A 1 -0.03 23.75 10.18
N THR A 2 0.68 22.66 10.47
CA THR A 2 0.78 21.53 9.55
C THR A 2 -0.61 20.90 9.50
N GLU A 3 -1.27 21.00 8.36
CA GLU A 3 -2.52 20.30 8.08
C GLU A 3 -2.25 18.82 8.33
N LYS A 4 -2.93 18.23 9.30
CA LYS A 4 -2.77 16.83 9.64
C LYS A 4 -3.29 16.06 8.44
N VAL A 5 -2.39 15.52 7.65
CA VAL A 5 -2.75 14.69 6.51
C VAL A 5 -3.58 13.52 7.02
N GLU A 6 -4.85 13.47 6.61
CA GLU A 6 -5.73 12.38 7.01
C GLU A 6 -5.23 11.08 6.39
N LYS A 7 -5.08 10.07 7.23
CA LYS A 7 -4.73 8.71 6.78
C LYS A 7 -5.95 8.11 6.06
N PRO A 8 -5.90 7.82 4.75
CA PRO A 8 -7.05 7.24 4.05
C PRO A 8 -7.27 5.78 4.48
N LEU A 9 -8.53 5.35 4.54
CA LEU A 9 -8.88 3.94 4.67
C LEU A 9 -8.69 3.23 3.34
N LEU A 10 -7.82 2.22 3.32
CA LEU A 10 -7.45 1.46 2.14
C LEU A 10 -7.83 -0.01 2.27
N VAL A 11 -7.97 -0.69 1.15
CA VAL A 11 -8.17 -2.13 1.05
C VAL A 11 -7.26 -2.71 -0.01
N GLY A 12 -6.60 -3.80 0.31
CA GLY A 12 -5.93 -4.63 -0.68
C GLY A 12 -6.88 -5.69 -1.25
N LEU A 13 -6.35 -6.61 -2.04
CA LEU A 13 -7.17 -7.58 -2.76
C LEU A 13 -7.87 -8.58 -1.83
N GLN A 14 -7.25 -8.91 -0.67
CA GLN A 14 -7.84 -9.82 0.31
C GLN A 14 -9.05 -9.17 1.00
N GLU A 15 -8.88 -7.95 1.49
CA GLU A 15 -9.93 -7.17 2.14
C GLU A 15 -11.07 -6.87 1.14
N PHE A 16 -10.72 -6.54 -0.11
CA PHE A 16 -11.70 -6.32 -1.17
C PHE A 16 -12.54 -7.57 -1.44
N GLY A 17 -11.88 -8.74 -1.49
CA GLY A 17 -12.57 -10.03 -1.62
C GLY A 17 -13.47 -10.32 -0.42
N ALA A 18 -12.98 -10.07 0.80
CA ALA A 18 -13.74 -10.28 2.03
C ALA A 18 -15.02 -9.43 2.10
N LEU A 19 -14.99 -8.16 1.65
CA LEU A 19 -16.17 -7.30 1.56
C LEU A 19 -17.33 -7.97 0.83
N TYR A 20 -17.05 -8.81 -0.14
CA TYR A 20 -18.03 -9.47 -0.98
C TYR A 20 -18.10 -10.99 -0.77
N GLY A 21 -17.46 -11.51 0.29
CA GLY A 21 -17.47 -12.93 0.62
C GLY A 21 -16.88 -13.81 -0.49
N VAL A 22 -15.84 -13.33 -1.19
CA VAL A 22 -15.13 -14.06 -2.22
C VAL A 22 -13.65 -14.24 -1.88
N LYS A 23 -13.06 -15.32 -2.36
CA LYS A 23 -11.62 -15.57 -2.18
C LYS A 23 -10.77 -14.55 -2.96
N PRO A 24 -9.54 -14.23 -2.53
CA PRO A 24 -8.65 -13.30 -3.25
C PRO A 24 -8.44 -13.68 -4.72
N ALA A 25 -8.37 -14.97 -5.03
CA ALA A 25 -8.25 -15.45 -6.41
C ALA A 25 -9.47 -15.07 -7.28
N GLN A 26 -10.68 -15.04 -6.71
CA GLN A 26 -11.89 -14.61 -7.40
C GLN A 26 -11.93 -13.09 -7.54
N ALA A 27 -11.49 -12.35 -6.52
CA ALA A 27 -11.34 -10.89 -6.62
C ALA A 27 -10.31 -10.52 -7.71
N SER A 28 -9.22 -11.26 -7.83
CA SER A 28 -8.22 -11.11 -8.89
C SER A 28 -8.82 -11.31 -10.31
N GLN A 29 -9.83 -12.16 -10.46
CA GLN A 29 -10.52 -12.32 -11.74
C GLN A 29 -11.31 -11.06 -12.16
N TRP A 30 -11.73 -10.21 -11.21
CA TRP A 30 -12.37 -8.95 -11.55
C TRP A 30 -11.42 -8.01 -12.27
N ILE A 31 -10.13 -8.02 -11.88
CA ILE A 31 -9.08 -7.26 -12.56
C ILE A 31 -8.86 -7.83 -13.97
N THR A 32 -8.67 -9.14 -14.08
CA THR A 32 -8.44 -9.80 -15.37
C THR A 32 -9.59 -9.60 -16.37
N ARG A 33 -10.81 -9.46 -15.88
CA ARG A 33 -12.01 -9.22 -16.68
C ARG A 33 -12.32 -7.73 -16.91
N GLY A 34 -11.47 -6.83 -16.44
CA GLY A 34 -11.66 -5.39 -16.54
C GLY A 34 -12.81 -4.83 -15.71
N ALA A 35 -13.32 -5.60 -14.74
CA ALA A 35 -14.38 -5.12 -13.84
C ALA A 35 -13.82 -4.28 -12.68
N LEU A 36 -12.58 -4.54 -12.28
CA LEU A 36 -11.84 -3.77 -11.27
C LEU A 36 -10.56 -3.27 -11.93
N ASP A 37 -10.39 -1.94 -12.02
CA ASP A 37 -9.28 -1.32 -12.71
C ASP A 37 -8.22 -0.83 -11.70
N TYR A 38 -6.97 -0.85 -12.14
CA TYR A 38 -5.84 -0.25 -11.41
C TYR A 38 -5.85 1.28 -11.46
N GLU A 39 -6.59 1.89 -12.38
CA GLU A 39 -6.79 3.34 -12.44
C GLU A 39 -7.36 3.91 -11.13
N TYR A 40 -8.15 3.11 -10.41
CA TYR A 40 -8.74 3.49 -9.12
C TYR A 40 -7.90 3.02 -7.92
N ALA A 41 -6.69 2.54 -8.14
CA ALA A 41 -5.80 2.04 -7.11
C ALA A 41 -4.57 2.92 -6.92
N VAL A 42 -4.06 2.97 -5.70
CA VAL A 42 -2.68 3.39 -5.42
C VAL A 42 -1.79 2.15 -5.47
N ILE A 43 -0.61 2.27 -6.07
CA ILE A 43 0.34 1.17 -6.16
C ILE A 43 1.41 1.36 -5.09
N VAL A 44 1.61 0.35 -4.25
CA VAL A 44 2.64 0.33 -3.21
C VAL A 44 3.39 -0.99 -3.29
N SER A 45 4.68 -0.92 -3.48
CA SER A 45 5.56 -2.09 -3.63
C SER A 45 5.06 -3.11 -4.65
N GLY A 46 4.54 -2.60 -5.78
CA GLY A 46 4.03 -3.41 -6.88
C GLY A 46 2.68 -4.09 -6.62
N ALA A 47 1.95 -3.69 -5.58
CA ALA A 47 0.63 -4.19 -5.25
C ALA A 47 -0.41 -3.06 -5.28
N PRO A 48 -1.64 -3.31 -5.76
CA PRO A 48 -2.70 -2.33 -5.81
C PRO A 48 -3.47 -2.27 -4.48
N TYR A 49 -3.83 -1.06 -4.08
CA TYR A 49 -4.71 -0.78 -2.95
C TYR A 49 -5.76 0.25 -3.36
N TRP A 50 -7.01 -0.01 -3.05
CA TRP A 50 -8.15 0.85 -3.37
C TRP A 50 -8.62 1.59 -2.13
N LEU A 51 -9.28 2.72 -2.33
CA LEU A 51 -10.00 3.40 -1.25
C LEU A 51 -11.14 2.52 -0.75
N LEU A 52 -11.35 2.48 0.57
CA LEU A 52 -12.49 1.76 1.14
C LEU A 52 -13.82 2.32 0.61
N SER A 53 -13.93 3.63 0.42
CA SER A 53 -15.11 4.27 -0.19
C SER A 53 -15.42 3.71 -1.58
N PHE A 54 -14.42 3.61 -2.44
CA PHE A 54 -14.55 2.99 -3.77
C PHE A 54 -14.93 1.50 -3.66
N ALA A 55 -14.28 0.76 -2.76
CA ALA A 55 -14.52 -0.67 -2.60
C ALA A 55 -15.95 -0.98 -2.15
N VAL A 56 -16.52 -0.16 -1.26
CA VAL A 56 -17.91 -0.31 -0.78
C VAL A 56 -18.92 -0.04 -1.92
N GLU A 57 -18.63 0.94 -2.77
CA GLU A 57 -19.52 1.30 -3.89
C GLU A 57 -19.40 0.35 -5.10
N PHE A 58 -18.36 -0.46 -5.16
CA PHE A 58 -18.06 -1.31 -6.32
C PHE A 58 -19.14 -2.37 -6.57
N GLY A 59 -19.55 -3.11 -5.54
CA GLY A 59 -20.50 -4.22 -5.68
C GLY A 59 -21.90 -3.77 -6.13
N PRO A 60 -22.49 -2.75 -5.51
CA PRO A 60 -23.81 -2.19 -5.92
C PRO A 60 -23.86 -1.71 -7.37
N LYS A 61 -22.75 -1.20 -7.90
CA LYS A 61 -22.64 -0.68 -9.28
C LYS A 61 -22.44 -1.75 -10.36
N ARG A 62 -22.34 -3.03 -9.97
CA ARG A 62 -22.13 -4.14 -10.92
C ARG A 62 -23.43 -4.59 -11.61
N PRO A 63 -23.33 -5.23 -12.80
CA PRO A 63 -24.51 -5.81 -13.48
C PRO A 63 -25.30 -6.80 -12.62
N ARG A 64 -24.66 -7.48 -11.70
CA ARG A 64 -25.28 -8.26 -10.62
C ARG A 64 -24.91 -7.61 -9.30
N PRO A 65 -25.74 -6.69 -8.80
CA PRO A 65 -25.45 -5.94 -7.58
C PRO A 65 -25.23 -6.87 -6.40
N LYS A 66 -24.26 -6.52 -5.56
CA LYS A 66 -23.97 -7.21 -4.31
C LYS A 66 -23.58 -6.17 -3.28
N GLU A 67 -24.27 -6.15 -2.17
CA GLU A 67 -23.94 -5.27 -1.06
C GLU A 67 -22.66 -5.75 -0.35
N PRO A 68 -21.81 -4.82 0.10
CA PRO A 68 -20.66 -5.17 0.94
C PRO A 68 -21.13 -5.67 2.31
N ASN A 69 -20.34 -6.54 2.91
CA ASN A 69 -20.59 -6.99 4.27
C ASN A 69 -20.20 -5.89 5.27
N GLU A 70 -21.19 -5.32 5.96
CA GLU A 70 -21.01 -4.21 6.92
C GLU A 70 -20.06 -4.59 8.07
N GLN A 71 -20.11 -5.83 8.58
CA GLN A 71 -19.19 -6.29 9.60
C GLN A 71 -17.74 -6.24 9.12
N VAL A 72 -17.48 -6.64 7.87
CA VAL A 72 -16.12 -6.57 7.27
C VAL A 72 -15.69 -5.11 7.07
N VAL A 73 -16.62 -4.23 6.69
CA VAL A 73 -16.32 -2.78 6.62
C VAL A 73 -15.86 -2.25 7.98
N ASP A 74 -16.54 -2.64 9.06
CA ASP A 74 -16.20 -2.20 10.41
C ASP A 74 -14.88 -2.81 10.90
N GLU A 75 -14.61 -4.07 10.56
CA GLU A 75 -13.32 -4.73 10.84
C GLU A 75 -12.16 -4.02 10.12
N ILE A 76 -12.34 -3.64 8.85
CA ILE A 76 -11.35 -2.88 8.08
C ILE A 76 -11.09 -1.51 8.71
N LYS A 77 -12.14 -0.79 9.11
CA LYS A 77 -12.00 0.50 9.83
C LYS A 77 -11.25 0.32 11.15
N ALA A 78 -11.60 -0.70 11.92
CA ALA A 78 -10.97 -1.00 13.21
C ALA A 78 -9.48 -1.37 13.07
N SER A 79 -9.11 -2.03 11.96
CA SER A 79 -7.72 -2.40 11.67
C SER A 79 -6.84 -1.21 11.25
N GLN A 80 -7.45 -0.07 10.91
CA GLN A 80 -6.76 1.14 10.45
C GLN A 80 -7.12 2.35 11.34
N PRO A 81 -6.70 2.36 12.61
CA PRO A 81 -7.07 3.42 13.55
C PRO A 81 -6.60 4.79 13.04
N GLY A 82 -7.46 5.79 13.23
CA GLY A 82 -7.23 7.16 12.73
C GLY A 82 -7.44 7.32 11.22
N GLY A 83 -7.91 6.27 10.53
CA GLY A 83 -8.21 6.33 9.12
C GLY A 83 -9.53 7.08 8.83
N ALA A 84 -9.55 7.78 7.70
CA ALA A 84 -10.71 8.53 7.20
C ALA A 84 -11.17 8.00 5.84
N LEU A 85 -12.44 8.15 5.55
CA LEU A 85 -12.97 7.92 4.21
C LEU A 85 -12.60 9.12 3.33
N VAL A 86 -11.83 8.88 2.31
CA VAL A 86 -11.52 9.85 1.25
C VAL A 86 -12.17 9.40 -0.05
N SER A 87 -12.49 10.36 -0.92
CA SER A 87 -13.24 10.09 -2.16
C SER A 87 -12.37 10.06 -3.41
N SER A 88 -11.14 10.53 -3.32
CA SER A 88 -10.22 10.59 -4.46
C SER A 88 -8.88 9.96 -4.12
N ILE A 89 -8.31 9.18 -5.04
CA ILE A 89 -6.93 8.71 -4.92
C ILE A 89 -5.93 9.86 -4.96
N ALA A 90 -6.33 11.01 -5.48
CA ALA A 90 -5.55 12.24 -5.45
C ALA A 90 -5.34 12.76 -4.01
N ASP A 91 -6.20 12.42 -3.07
CA ASP A 91 -6.10 12.82 -1.67
C ASP A 91 -5.25 11.83 -0.83
N VAL A 92 -4.86 10.70 -1.42
CA VAL A 92 -4.00 9.73 -0.72
C VAL A 92 -2.59 10.29 -0.59
N PRO A 93 -2.03 10.43 0.63
CA PRO A 93 -0.65 10.87 0.81
C PRO A 93 0.33 9.89 0.18
N PRO A 94 1.58 10.30 -0.07
CA PRO A 94 2.63 9.38 -0.53
C PRO A 94 2.80 8.21 0.43
N LEU A 95 2.85 7.00 -0.13
CA LEU A 95 2.98 5.75 0.60
C LEU A 95 4.34 5.11 0.32
N VAL A 96 4.87 4.40 1.31
CA VAL A 96 6.16 3.73 1.26
C VAL A 96 5.99 2.29 1.72
N GLY A 97 6.14 1.36 0.82
CA GLY A 97 6.27 -0.06 1.14
C GLY A 97 7.75 -0.50 1.14
N PHE A 98 8.00 -1.79 1.03
CA PHE A 98 9.38 -2.31 1.11
C PHE A 98 10.23 -1.94 -0.10
N GLN A 99 9.64 -1.80 -1.30
CA GLN A 99 10.41 -1.47 -2.50
C GLN A 99 10.77 0.02 -2.54
N GLU A 100 9.80 0.89 -2.26
CA GLU A 100 10.02 2.33 -2.14
C GLU A 100 10.98 2.63 -0.97
N GLY A 101 10.82 1.95 0.16
CA GLY A 101 11.69 2.10 1.32
C GLY A 101 13.14 1.64 1.05
N ALA A 102 13.32 0.60 0.25
CA ALA A 102 14.64 0.17 -0.18
C ALA A 102 15.34 1.25 -1.02
N ALA A 103 14.60 1.89 -1.95
CA ALA A 103 15.09 3.03 -2.70
C ALA A 103 15.33 4.27 -1.81
N LEU A 104 14.39 4.54 -0.88
CA LEU A 104 14.45 5.70 0.03
C LEU A 104 15.72 5.72 0.88
N TRP A 105 16.19 4.57 1.34
CA TRP A 105 17.40 4.46 2.17
C TRP A 105 18.60 3.82 1.48
N ASP A 106 18.54 3.64 0.15
CA ASP A 106 19.60 3.00 -0.65
C ASP A 106 20.08 1.66 -0.05
N VAL A 107 19.13 0.76 0.18
CA VAL A 107 19.37 -0.58 0.75
C VAL A 107 18.67 -1.64 -0.10
N SER A 108 19.05 -2.91 0.07
CA SER A 108 18.26 -4.01 -0.47
C SER A 108 16.95 -4.17 0.29
N GLN A 109 15.91 -4.70 -0.37
CA GLN A 109 14.64 -5.03 0.29
C GLN A 109 14.84 -6.03 1.43
N GLN A 110 15.78 -6.96 1.28
CA GLN A 110 16.13 -7.90 2.34
C GLN A 110 16.68 -7.18 3.57
N THR A 111 17.62 -6.24 3.38
CA THR A 111 18.18 -5.44 4.47
C THR A 111 17.08 -4.65 5.18
N LEU A 112 16.18 -4.02 4.41
CA LEU A 112 15.06 -3.29 4.99
C LEU A 112 14.13 -4.22 5.79
N ALA A 113 13.78 -5.38 5.24
CA ALA A 113 12.93 -6.36 5.92
C ALA A 113 13.57 -6.89 7.21
N GLU A 114 14.89 -7.09 7.23
CA GLU A 114 15.63 -7.47 8.43
C GLU A 114 15.60 -6.36 9.49
N ARG A 115 15.73 -5.09 9.09
CA ARG A 115 15.63 -3.95 10.01
C ARG A 115 14.23 -3.81 10.60
N VAL A 116 13.21 -3.90 9.76
CA VAL A 116 11.81 -3.89 10.22
C VAL A 116 11.55 -4.99 11.25
N ARG A 117 12.04 -6.22 11.01
CA ARG A 117 11.92 -7.34 11.96
C ARG A 117 12.71 -7.14 13.25
N SER A 118 13.76 -6.35 13.23
CA SER A 118 14.62 -6.09 14.40
C SER A 118 14.06 -4.99 15.31
N LEU A 119 13.05 -4.25 14.89
CA LEU A 119 12.40 -3.23 15.73
C LEU A 119 11.52 -3.90 16.78
N LYS A 120 11.64 -3.49 18.04
CA LYS A 120 10.79 -3.96 19.14
C LYS A 120 9.36 -3.44 19.00
N GLU A 121 9.24 -2.17 18.61
CA GLU A 121 7.99 -1.50 18.33
C GLU A 121 8.06 -0.97 16.90
N LEU A 122 7.18 -1.47 16.06
CA LEU A 122 7.12 -1.08 14.67
C LEU A 122 5.93 -0.12 14.49
N PRO A 123 6.18 1.15 14.14
CA PRO A 123 5.09 1.99 13.68
C PRO A 123 4.58 1.43 12.35
N VAL A 124 3.30 1.09 12.28
CA VAL A 124 2.67 0.56 11.07
C VAL A 124 1.43 1.38 10.79
N ASP A 125 1.38 2.00 9.61
CA ASP A 125 0.17 2.68 9.18
C ASP A 125 -0.82 1.69 8.56
N TYR A 126 -0.31 0.73 7.78
CA TYR A 126 -1.12 -0.26 7.09
C TYR A 126 -0.51 -1.66 7.19
N ASP A 127 -1.37 -2.63 7.48
CA ASP A 127 -1.10 -4.06 7.37
C ASP A 127 -2.25 -4.70 6.58
N LEU A 128 -2.12 -4.70 5.26
CA LEU A 128 -3.19 -5.06 4.34
C LEU A 128 -2.72 -6.12 3.34
N SER A 129 -3.55 -7.11 3.11
CA SER A 129 -3.28 -8.20 2.17
C SER A 129 -1.91 -8.86 2.40
N GLY A 130 -1.49 -8.95 3.66
CA GLY A 130 -0.21 -9.54 4.06
C GLY A 130 1.00 -8.64 3.85
N SER A 131 0.82 -7.36 3.57
CA SER A 131 1.90 -6.39 3.35
C SER A 131 1.80 -5.22 4.32
N LYS A 132 2.95 -4.85 4.89
CA LYS A 132 3.08 -3.65 5.71
C LYS A 132 3.60 -2.50 4.87
N PHE A 133 3.04 -1.32 5.07
CA PHE A 133 3.51 -0.09 4.45
C PHE A 133 3.12 1.13 5.29
N TRP A 134 3.67 2.26 4.96
CA TRP A 134 3.66 3.47 5.77
C TRP A 134 3.30 4.69 4.95
N LEU A 135 2.79 5.72 5.60
CA LEU A 135 2.84 7.06 5.07
C LEU A 135 4.30 7.50 4.95
N LEU A 136 4.64 8.28 3.94
CA LEU A 136 6.00 8.78 3.76
C LEU A 136 6.49 9.55 5.01
N ASP A 137 5.62 10.35 5.62
CA ASP A 137 5.99 11.11 6.82
C ASP A 137 6.26 10.18 8.01
N THR A 138 5.46 9.12 8.21
CA THR A 138 5.75 8.09 9.22
C THR A 138 7.10 7.41 8.95
N ALA A 139 7.39 7.09 7.68
CA ALA A 139 8.66 6.49 7.31
C ALA A 139 9.84 7.40 7.64
N LEU A 140 9.75 8.68 7.32
CA LEU A 140 10.82 9.66 7.56
C LEU A 140 10.99 10.00 9.05
N GLU A 141 9.89 10.20 9.77
CA GLU A 141 9.91 10.72 11.15
C GLU A 141 10.10 9.61 12.20
N GLN A 142 9.70 8.36 11.89
CA GLN A 142 9.72 7.27 12.85
C GLN A 142 10.63 6.12 12.43
N LEU A 143 10.50 5.59 11.20
CA LEU A 143 11.29 4.42 10.77
C LEU A 143 12.76 4.77 10.58
N GLY A 144 13.09 5.83 9.86
CA GLY A 144 14.48 6.24 9.63
C GLY A 144 15.25 6.42 10.93
N PRO A 145 14.76 7.22 11.90
CA PRO A 145 15.37 7.35 13.23
C PRO A 145 15.45 6.03 14.00
N ALA A 146 14.41 5.17 13.94
CA ALA A 146 14.42 3.88 14.60
C ALA A 146 15.50 2.94 14.02
N PHE A 147 15.67 2.92 12.70
CA PHE A 147 16.75 2.15 12.04
C PHE A 147 18.12 2.68 12.42
N LYS A 148 18.30 4.00 12.48
CA LYS A 148 19.54 4.62 12.92
C LYS A 148 19.89 4.23 14.34
N ALA A 149 18.91 4.18 15.24
CA ALA A 149 19.12 3.82 16.65
C ALA A 149 19.62 2.37 16.84
N ILE A 150 19.18 1.43 15.98
CA ILE A 150 19.59 0.01 16.07
C ILE A 150 20.75 -0.35 15.14
N SER A 151 21.22 0.57 14.31
CA SER A 151 22.29 0.34 13.32
C SER A 151 23.56 1.04 13.75
N ARG A 152 24.65 0.27 13.89
CA ARG A 152 25.97 0.87 14.11
C ARG A 152 26.63 1.19 12.76
N GLY A 153 27.05 2.43 12.57
CA GLY A 153 27.90 2.84 11.45
C GLY A 153 27.21 3.14 10.11
N ARG A 154 25.89 3.06 10.03
CA ARG A 154 25.15 3.51 8.84
C ARG A 154 24.28 4.72 9.18
N ASP A 155 24.38 5.75 8.36
CA ASP A 155 23.40 6.84 8.37
C ASP A 155 22.17 6.42 7.54
N TRP A 156 21.02 6.41 8.18
CA TRP A 156 19.72 6.13 7.57
C TRP A 156 19.07 7.43 7.09
N ALA A 157 19.86 8.33 6.53
CA ALA A 157 19.34 9.52 5.87
C ALA A 157 18.56 9.10 4.61
N ALA A 158 17.37 9.65 4.47
CA ALA A 158 16.54 9.39 3.28
C ALA A 158 17.11 10.13 2.06
N ASP A 159 17.07 9.47 0.92
CA ASP A 159 17.42 10.07 -0.36
C ASP A 159 16.44 11.20 -0.70
N ARG A 160 16.97 12.41 -0.90
CA ARG A 160 16.18 13.62 -1.11
C ARG A 160 15.45 13.61 -2.45
N GLU A 161 16.01 12.99 -3.48
CA GLU A 161 15.40 12.90 -4.80
C GLU A 161 14.22 11.93 -4.76
N VAL A 162 14.38 10.80 -4.08
CA VAL A 162 13.30 9.83 -3.87
C VAL A 162 12.17 10.46 -3.05
N VAL A 163 12.48 11.18 -1.97
CA VAL A 163 11.48 11.90 -1.16
C VAL A 163 10.71 12.90 -2.01
N ALA A 164 11.41 13.72 -2.82
CA ALA A 164 10.78 14.69 -3.68
C ALA A 164 9.89 14.01 -4.74
N ALA A 165 10.39 12.96 -5.38
CA ALA A 165 9.64 12.22 -6.38
C ALA A 165 8.35 11.58 -5.81
N LEU A 166 8.40 11.02 -4.60
CA LEU A 166 7.23 10.47 -3.91
C LEU A 166 6.21 11.57 -3.57
N ARG A 167 6.67 12.72 -3.04
CA ARG A 167 5.79 13.86 -2.70
C ARG A 167 5.13 14.47 -3.92
N GLU A 168 5.85 14.56 -5.02
CA GLU A 168 5.37 15.11 -6.29
C GLU A 168 4.62 14.07 -7.15
N ARG A 169 4.46 12.82 -6.66
CA ARG A 169 3.77 11.72 -7.36
C ARG A 169 4.39 11.38 -8.73
N ARG A 170 5.67 11.63 -8.90
CA ARG A 170 6.45 11.32 -10.10
C ARG A 170 7.46 10.19 -9.87
N TYR A 171 7.35 9.49 -8.74
CA TYR A 171 8.21 8.35 -8.45
C TYR A 171 7.91 7.20 -9.41
N ASP A 172 8.91 6.80 -10.19
CA ASP A 172 8.89 5.73 -11.19
C ASP A 172 9.84 4.58 -10.88
N GLY A 173 10.41 4.58 -9.67
CA GLY A 173 11.35 3.57 -9.19
C GLY A 173 10.70 2.24 -8.81
N PRO A 174 11.46 1.35 -8.14
CA PRO A 174 10.97 0.06 -7.68
C PRO A 174 9.69 0.20 -6.85
N GLY A 175 8.67 -0.61 -7.16
CA GLY A 175 7.38 -0.60 -6.46
C GLY A 175 6.31 0.30 -7.08
N SER A 176 6.67 1.22 -8.00
CA SER A 176 5.73 2.15 -8.63
C SER A 176 4.79 1.50 -9.65
N VAL A 177 5.14 0.33 -10.16
CA VAL A 177 4.35 -0.41 -11.14
C VAL A 177 4.00 -1.80 -10.64
N ILE A 178 2.85 -2.31 -11.09
CA ILE A 178 2.44 -3.68 -10.78
C ILE A 178 3.30 -4.65 -11.57
N LEU A 179 3.99 -5.53 -10.84
CA LEU A 179 4.76 -6.60 -11.47
C LEU A 179 3.81 -7.73 -11.88
N PRO A 180 3.92 -8.25 -13.12
CA PRO A 180 3.14 -9.39 -13.55
C PRO A 180 3.44 -10.60 -12.67
N ARG A 181 2.40 -11.34 -12.27
CA ARG A 181 2.52 -12.54 -11.43
C ARG A 181 2.08 -13.78 -12.22
N GLY A 182 2.58 -14.95 -11.82
CA GLY A 182 2.20 -16.23 -12.42
C GLY A 182 2.73 -16.42 -13.85
N PRO A 183 1.90 -16.91 -14.79
CA PRO A 183 2.33 -17.18 -16.17
C PRO A 183 2.83 -15.95 -16.92
N ALA A 184 2.26 -14.77 -16.65
CA ALA A 184 2.68 -13.51 -17.26
C ALA A 184 4.10 -13.10 -16.82
N ALA A 185 4.48 -13.34 -15.57
CA ALA A 185 5.84 -13.09 -15.08
C ALA A 185 6.88 -13.98 -15.77
N ARG A 186 6.52 -15.24 -16.05
CA ARG A 186 7.39 -16.19 -16.78
C ARG A 186 7.57 -15.81 -18.24
N ALA A 187 6.57 -15.22 -18.87
CA ALA A 187 6.65 -14.72 -20.24
C ALA A 187 7.54 -13.48 -20.36
N ALA A 188 7.40 -12.53 -19.42
CA ALA A 188 8.21 -11.32 -19.38
C ALA A 188 9.70 -11.57 -19.08
N SER A 189 10.02 -12.65 -18.34
CA SER A 189 11.41 -13.04 -18.02
C SER A 189 12.12 -13.74 -19.19
N LYS A 190 11.42 -14.08 -20.27
CA LYS A 190 11.97 -14.76 -21.45
C LYS A 190 12.15 -13.84 -22.66
N ALA A 191 11.71 -12.61 -22.56
CA ALA A 191 11.85 -11.56 -23.58
C ALA A 191 13.01 -10.62 -23.24
#